data_384eabcf86ccff2807733c1da580a163
#
_entry.id   384eabcf86ccff2807733c1da580a163
#
_cell.length_a   1.000
_cell.length_b   1.000
_cell.length_c   1.000
_cell.angle_alpha   90.00
_cell.angle_beta   90.00
_cell.angle_gamma   90.00
#
_symmetry.space_group_name_H-M   'P 1'
#
loop_
_entity.id
_entity.type
_entity.pdbx_description
1 polymer ?
#
loop_
_entity_poly.entity_id
_entity_poly.type
_entity_poly.pdbx_seq_one_letter_code
_entity_poly.pdbx_strand_id
1 'polypeptide(L)'
;MNTQIDIRELNERIQRESSFVDLITMEMNKVIVGQKHMMERLLIGLLANGHILLEGVPGLAKTLAIKSLAHTIDAKFSRIQFTPDLLPADLLGTMIYSQKKEEFVVKKGPVFANFILADEINRAPAKVQSALLEAMQERQVTIGEQTYKLDEPFLVMATQNPIEQEGTYPLPEAQVDRFLMKVVIQYPNKEEEKLILRQQIDENILTTNTVLKPQEIINARKVVKEVYLDEKIENYITDIVFATRYPSEYKLEKFKTMINYGASPRATINLALTAQAFAFIKRRGYVIPEDIRAVAHDVLRHRIGLTYEAEAENITSTDIINEILNTIEVP
;
A
#
# COMPACT_ATOMS: atom_id res chain seq x y z
N MET A 1 12.45 -32.11 -3.19
CA MET A 1 11.38 -32.68 -4.04
C MET A 1 10.99 -31.59 -5.02
N ASN A 2 11.50 -31.65 -6.27
CA ASN A 2 11.05 -30.77 -7.34
C ASN A 2 9.67 -31.27 -7.80
N THR A 3 8.62 -30.77 -7.18
CA THR A 3 7.30 -30.84 -7.78
C THR A 3 7.29 -29.92 -8.99
N GLN A 4 7.35 -30.48 -10.18
CA GLN A 4 7.14 -29.74 -11.42
C GLN A 4 5.76 -29.05 -11.28
N ILE A 5 5.78 -27.72 -11.10
CA ILE A 5 4.53 -26.94 -10.99
C ILE A 5 3.87 -27.04 -12.37
N ASP A 6 2.70 -27.65 -12.42
CA ASP A 6 1.89 -27.60 -13.64
C ASP A 6 1.30 -26.20 -13.78
N ILE A 7 1.96 -25.37 -14.59
CA ILE A 7 1.58 -23.97 -14.83
C ILE A 7 0.14 -23.88 -15.37
N ARG A 8 -0.37 -24.92 -16.06
CA ARG A 8 -1.76 -24.92 -16.57
C ARG A 8 -2.75 -25.06 -15.42
N GLU A 9 -2.55 -26.04 -14.56
CA GLU A 9 -3.39 -26.25 -13.38
C GLU A 9 -3.38 -25.02 -12.46
N LEU A 10 -2.19 -24.43 -12.26
CA LEU A 10 -2.04 -23.20 -11.49
C LEU A 10 -2.79 -22.03 -12.13
N ASN A 11 -2.71 -21.85 -13.45
CA ASN A 11 -3.45 -20.81 -14.17
C ASN A 11 -4.97 -20.98 -14.03
N GLU A 12 -5.50 -22.20 -14.23
CA GLU A 12 -6.93 -22.47 -14.08
C GLU A 12 -7.41 -22.19 -12.65
N ARG A 13 -6.61 -22.57 -11.67
CA ARG A 13 -6.90 -22.28 -10.26
C ARG A 13 -6.92 -20.77 -10.00
N ILE A 14 -5.91 -20.04 -10.46
CA ILE A 14 -5.83 -18.59 -10.28
C ILE A 14 -6.97 -17.88 -11.00
N GLN A 15 -7.34 -18.27 -12.21
CA GLN A 15 -8.49 -17.70 -12.92
C GLN A 15 -9.79 -17.84 -12.10
N ARG A 16 -9.99 -18.98 -11.49
CA ARG A 16 -11.16 -19.23 -10.66
C ARG A 16 -11.12 -18.43 -9.35
N GLU A 17 -9.98 -18.48 -8.64
CA GLU A 17 -9.81 -17.86 -7.34
C GLU A 17 -9.73 -16.32 -7.41
N SER A 18 -9.34 -15.73 -8.56
CA SER A 18 -9.26 -14.28 -8.76
C SER A 18 -10.56 -13.65 -9.27
N SER A 19 -11.60 -14.43 -9.52
CA SER A 19 -12.87 -13.93 -10.07
C SER A 19 -13.53 -12.83 -9.22
N PHE A 20 -13.32 -12.85 -7.91
CA PHE A 20 -13.84 -11.84 -6.98
C PHE A 20 -13.24 -10.43 -7.22
N VAL A 21 -12.06 -10.34 -7.84
CA VAL A 21 -11.42 -9.04 -8.14
C VAL A 21 -12.31 -8.19 -9.04
N ASP A 22 -12.98 -8.81 -10.01
CA ASP A 22 -13.93 -8.10 -10.88
C ASP A 22 -15.15 -7.62 -10.09
N LEU A 23 -15.64 -8.45 -9.16
CA LEU A 23 -16.80 -8.07 -8.34
C LEU A 23 -16.47 -6.87 -7.46
N ILE A 24 -15.31 -6.87 -6.78
CA ILE A 24 -14.86 -5.71 -6.01
C ILE A 24 -14.70 -4.49 -6.92
N THR A 25 -14.02 -4.65 -8.05
CA THR A 25 -13.77 -3.55 -9.00
C THR A 25 -15.09 -2.96 -9.52
N MET A 26 -16.06 -3.80 -9.85
CA MET A 26 -17.36 -3.38 -10.32
C MET A 26 -18.13 -2.61 -9.24
N GLU A 27 -18.11 -3.09 -7.99
CA GLU A 27 -18.75 -2.39 -6.87
C GLU A 27 -18.08 -1.04 -6.58
N MET A 28 -16.75 -1.01 -6.55
CA MET A 28 -16.00 0.23 -6.32
C MET A 28 -16.23 1.26 -7.43
N ASN A 29 -16.31 0.83 -8.69
CA ASN A 29 -16.58 1.72 -9.82
C ASN A 29 -17.99 2.36 -9.80
N LYS A 30 -18.92 1.87 -8.99
CA LYS A 30 -20.22 2.54 -8.78
C LYS A 30 -20.07 3.87 -8.06
N VAL A 31 -19.13 3.94 -7.11
CA VAL A 31 -18.98 5.09 -6.20
C VAL A 31 -17.72 5.92 -6.47
N ILE A 32 -16.71 5.34 -7.13
CA ILE A 32 -15.43 5.99 -7.41
C ILE A 32 -15.31 6.18 -8.91
N VAL A 33 -15.26 7.44 -9.33
CA VAL A 33 -15.00 7.80 -10.72
C VAL A 33 -13.50 7.99 -10.93
N GLY A 34 -12.95 7.40 -11.97
CA GLY A 34 -11.51 7.44 -12.23
C GLY A 34 -10.71 6.69 -11.18
N GLN A 35 -9.53 7.21 -10.82
CA GLN A 35 -8.66 6.66 -9.76
C GLN A 35 -8.35 5.15 -9.88
N LYS A 36 -8.36 4.61 -11.11
CA LYS A 36 -8.13 3.18 -11.39
C LYS A 36 -6.81 2.69 -10.81
N HIS A 37 -5.76 3.52 -10.92
CA HIS A 37 -4.45 3.21 -10.38
C HIS A 37 -4.50 3.03 -8.87
N MET A 38 -5.11 3.96 -8.14
CA MET A 38 -5.26 3.86 -6.68
C MET A 38 -6.04 2.60 -6.27
N MET A 39 -7.15 2.29 -6.95
CA MET A 39 -7.96 1.11 -6.65
C MET A 39 -7.18 -0.19 -6.90
N GLU A 40 -6.45 -0.28 -8.00
CA GLU A 40 -5.59 -1.45 -8.30
C GLU A 40 -4.49 -1.60 -7.23
N ARG A 41 -3.84 -0.50 -6.81
CA ARG A 41 -2.82 -0.54 -5.75
C ARG A 41 -3.38 -0.90 -4.38
N LEU A 42 -4.61 -0.51 -4.06
CA LEU A 42 -5.30 -0.95 -2.84
C LEU A 42 -5.53 -2.47 -2.84
N LEU A 43 -5.96 -3.03 -3.97
CA LEU A 43 -6.13 -4.48 -4.14
C LEU A 43 -4.80 -5.23 -4.04
N ILE A 44 -3.73 -4.71 -4.66
CA ILE A 44 -2.38 -5.28 -4.54
C ILE A 44 -1.93 -5.26 -3.07
N GLY A 45 -2.07 -4.14 -2.38
CA GLY A 45 -1.70 -4.04 -0.97
C GLY A 45 -2.47 -5.01 -0.08
N LEU A 46 -3.76 -5.17 -0.34
CA LEU A 46 -4.61 -6.12 0.37
C LEU A 46 -4.17 -7.57 0.14
N LEU A 47 -3.89 -7.95 -1.10
CA LEU A 47 -3.50 -9.30 -1.51
C LEU A 47 -2.06 -9.63 -1.11
N ALA A 48 -1.14 -8.69 -1.27
CA ALA A 48 0.26 -8.82 -0.83
C ALA A 48 0.43 -8.69 0.69
N ASN A 49 -0.65 -8.47 1.45
CA ASN A 49 -0.64 -8.28 2.90
C ASN A 49 0.27 -7.12 3.37
N GLY A 50 0.33 -6.05 2.62
CA GLY A 50 1.16 -4.87 2.90
C GLY A 50 0.32 -3.61 3.13
N HIS A 51 0.95 -2.55 3.62
CA HIS A 51 0.34 -1.26 3.90
C HIS A 51 0.73 -0.25 2.84
N ILE A 52 -0.08 0.78 2.62
CA ILE A 52 0.06 1.72 1.51
C ILE A 52 0.16 3.14 2.04
N LEU A 53 1.12 3.90 1.51
CA LEU A 53 1.22 5.33 1.69
C LEU A 53 0.69 6.03 0.43
N LEU A 54 -0.34 6.86 0.58
CA LEU A 54 -0.88 7.67 -0.50
C LEU A 54 -0.36 9.10 -0.39
N GLU A 55 0.18 9.60 -1.47
CA GLU A 55 0.56 10.99 -1.60
C GLU A 55 -0.36 11.69 -2.61
N GLY A 56 -0.96 12.78 -2.20
CA GLY A 56 -1.85 13.55 -3.08
C GLY A 56 -2.64 14.59 -2.31
N VAL A 57 -3.12 15.58 -3.04
CA VAL A 57 -3.91 16.69 -2.49
C VAL A 57 -5.22 16.21 -1.88
N PRO A 58 -5.85 17.01 -1.00
CA PRO A 58 -7.20 16.73 -0.48
C PRO A 58 -8.24 16.61 -1.61
N GLY A 59 -9.35 15.92 -1.34
CA GLY A 59 -10.48 15.85 -2.27
C GLY A 59 -10.40 14.77 -3.37
N LEU A 60 -9.35 13.93 -3.39
CA LEU A 60 -9.17 12.89 -4.40
C LEU A 60 -9.77 11.51 -4.02
N ALA A 61 -10.91 11.51 -3.32
CA ALA A 61 -11.68 10.32 -2.94
C ALA A 61 -10.91 9.24 -2.13
N LYS A 62 -9.79 9.59 -1.47
CA LYS A 62 -8.98 8.64 -0.67
C LYS A 62 -9.80 7.93 0.40
N THR A 63 -10.55 8.69 1.20
CA THR A 63 -11.43 8.15 2.25
C THR A 63 -12.53 7.26 1.68
N LEU A 64 -13.13 7.69 0.57
CA LEU A 64 -14.20 6.94 -0.10
C LEU A 64 -13.65 5.59 -0.61
N ALA A 65 -12.45 5.56 -1.18
CA ALA A 65 -11.86 4.35 -1.73
C ALA A 65 -11.66 3.25 -0.67
N ILE A 66 -11.00 3.55 0.44
CA ILE A 66 -10.75 2.54 1.48
C ILE A 66 -12.02 2.15 2.23
N LYS A 67 -12.93 3.11 2.47
CA LYS A 67 -14.23 2.83 3.10
C LYS A 67 -15.08 1.91 2.22
N SER A 68 -15.14 2.18 0.91
CA SER A 68 -15.86 1.34 -0.06
C SER A 68 -15.24 -0.05 -0.17
N LEU A 69 -13.90 -0.15 -0.22
CA LEU A 69 -13.22 -1.44 -0.21
C LEU A 69 -13.53 -2.25 1.05
N ALA A 70 -13.50 -1.63 2.22
CA ALA A 70 -13.86 -2.29 3.48
C ALA A 70 -15.30 -2.81 3.47
N HIS A 71 -16.24 -2.02 2.93
CA HIS A 71 -17.64 -2.40 2.83
C HIS A 71 -17.88 -3.55 1.85
N THR A 72 -17.15 -3.59 0.72
CA THR A 72 -17.26 -4.71 -0.24
C THR A 72 -16.81 -6.04 0.34
N ILE A 73 -16.00 -6.04 1.40
CA ILE A 73 -15.40 -7.22 2.04
C ILE A 73 -16.04 -7.53 3.42
N ASP A 74 -17.09 -6.81 3.81
CA ASP A 74 -17.71 -6.93 5.14
C ASP A 74 -16.69 -6.76 6.29
N ALA A 75 -15.77 -5.82 6.13
CA ALA A 75 -14.69 -5.58 7.06
C ALA A 75 -14.87 -4.27 7.83
N LYS A 76 -14.37 -4.23 9.08
CA LYS A 76 -14.43 -3.04 9.91
C LYS A 76 -13.50 -1.96 9.36
N PHE A 77 -14.03 -0.75 9.21
CA PHE A 77 -13.28 0.44 8.80
C PHE A 77 -13.14 1.42 9.95
N SER A 78 -11.96 2.04 10.08
CA SER A 78 -11.70 3.14 10.99
C SER A 78 -10.92 4.25 10.28
N ARG A 79 -11.34 5.51 10.49
CA ARG A 79 -10.57 6.69 10.07
C ARG A 79 -9.95 7.34 11.29
N ILE A 80 -8.67 7.62 11.21
CA ILE A 80 -7.90 8.30 12.24
C ILE A 80 -7.31 9.56 11.61
N GLN A 81 -7.77 10.73 12.05
CA GLN A 81 -7.19 12.00 11.64
C GLN A 81 -5.97 12.27 12.51
N PHE A 82 -4.80 12.40 11.90
CA PHE A 82 -3.58 12.72 12.60
C PHE A 82 -3.50 14.23 12.86
N THR A 83 -3.28 14.61 14.11
CA THR A 83 -3.20 16.00 14.57
C THR A 83 -2.02 16.16 15.52
N PRO A 84 -1.50 17.39 15.74
CA PRO A 84 -0.36 17.62 16.61
C PRO A 84 -0.56 17.22 18.08
N ASP A 85 -1.81 17.20 18.53
CA ASP A 85 -2.22 16.87 19.90
C ASP A 85 -2.57 15.39 20.13
N LEU A 86 -2.57 14.57 19.05
CA LEU A 86 -2.87 13.14 19.15
C LEU A 86 -1.83 12.40 19.98
N LEU A 87 -2.30 11.50 20.84
CA LEU A 87 -1.45 10.65 21.68
C LEU A 87 -1.46 9.19 21.20
N PRO A 88 -0.40 8.40 21.43
CA PRO A 88 -0.39 6.97 21.12
C PRO A 88 -1.57 6.20 21.75
N ALA A 89 -2.01 6.58 22.94
CA ALA A 89 -3.16 5.98 23.61
C ALA A 89 -4.49 6.21 22.88
N ASP A 90 -4.64 7.34 22.17
CA ASP A 90 -5.83 7.62 21.35
C ASP A 90 -5.91 6.67 20.16
N LEU A 91 -4.78 6.23 19.64
CA LEU A 91 -4.65 5.31 18.53
C LEU A 91 -4.80 3.85 18.97
N LEU A 92 -4.02 3.44 19.99
CA LEU A 92 -3.89 2.06 20.41
C LEU A 92 -4.95 1.65 21.42
N GLY A 93 -5.41 2.59 22.21
CA GLY A 93 -6.27 2.37 23.37
C GLY A 93 -5.53 2.46 24.70
N THR A 94 -6.27 2.36 25.77
CA THR A 94 -5.75 2.56 27.14
C THR A 94 -6.53 1.73 28.15
N MET A 95 -6.00 1.60 29.36
CA MET A 95 -6.73 1.06 30.50
C MET A 95 -7.55 2.18 31.15
N ILE A 96 -8.82 1.93 31.39
CA ILE A 96 -9.73 2.83 32.09
C ILE A 96 -10.29 2.14 33.33
N TYR A 97 -10.42 2.87 34.45
CA TYR A 97 -11.07 2.34 35.63
C TYR A 97 -12.60 2.30 35.44
N SER A 98 -13.17 1.12 35.56
CA SER A 98 -14.62 0.93 35.46
C SER A 98 -15.22 0.99 36.89
N GLN A 99 -15.92 2.06 37.18
CA GLN A 99 -16.62 2.18 38.48
C GLN A 99 -17.67 1.08 38.73
N LYS A 100 -18.29 0.56 37.64
CA LYS A 100 -19.29 -0.50 37.74
C LYS A 100 -18.70 -1.87 38.09
N LYS A 101 -17.45 -2.13 37.67
CA LYS A 101 -16.78 -3.40 37.91
C LYS A 101 -15.70 -3.31 38.98
N GLU A 102 -15.40 -2.10 39.43
CA GLU A 102 -14.32 -1.78 40.39
C GLU A 102 -12.94 -2.30 39.97
N GLU A 103 -12.73 -2.38 38.62
CA GLU A 103 -11.51 -2.90 37.97
C GLU A 103 -11.04 -2.04 36.82
N PHE A 104 -9.77 -2.17 36.45
CA PHE A 104 -9.26 -1.61 35.21
C PHE A 104 -9.66 -2.46 34.01
N VAL A 105 -10.31 -1.86 33.02
CA VAL A 105 -10.71 -2.50 31.77
C VAL A 105 -9.98 -1.88 30.60
N VAL A 106 -9.64 -2.70 29.61
CA VAL A 106 -9.01 -2.20 28.41
C VAL A 106 -10.07 -1.60 27.48
N LYS A 107 -9.87 -0.34 27.11
CA LYS A 107 -10.59 0.35 26.05
C LYS A 107 -9.73 0.32 24.79
N LYS A 108 -10.06 -0.55 23.83
CA LYS A 108 -9.37 -0.66 22.55
C LYS A 108 -9.54 0.62 21.73
N GLY A 109 -8.45 1.08 21.10
CA GLY A 109 -8.43 2.23 20.21
C GLY A 109 -8.88 1.91 18.78
N PRO A 110 -8.93 2.92 17.90
CA PRO A 110 -9.37 2.78 16.52
C PRO A 110 -8.49 1.88 15.66
N VAL A 111 -7.27 1.55 16.09
CA VAL A 111 -6.36 0.62 15.40
C VAL A 111 -6.92 -0.82 15.33
N PHE A 112 -7.90 -1.15 16.19
CA PHE A 112 -8.56 -2.45 16.18
C PHE A 112 -9.69 -2.52 15.14
N ALA A 113 -9.35 -2.20 13.90
CA ALA A 113 -10.19 -2.36 12.72
C ALA A 113 -9.40 -3.09 11.63
N ASN A 114 -10.10 -3.68 10.66
CA ASN A 114 -9.46 -4.37 9.54
C ASN A 114 -8.82 -3.38 8.54
N PHE A 115 -9.53 -2.28 8.26
CA PHE A 115 -9.11 -1.24 7.33
C PHE A 115 -9.00 0.08 8.05
N ILE A 116 -7.83 0.67 7.99
CA ILE A 116 -7.53 1.94 8.66
C ILE A 116 -7.11 2.97 7.63
N LEU A 117 -7.76 4.12 7.67
CA LEU A 117 -7.27 5.33 7.04
C LEU A 117 -6.55 6.18 8.11
N ALA A 118 -5.22 6.22 8.03
CA ALA A 118 -4.40 7.14 8.81
C ALA A 118 -4.24 8.44 8.01
N ASP A 119 -5.17 9.38 8.21
CA ASP A 119 -5.26 10.59 7.40
C ASP A 119 -4.28 11.65 7.90
N GLU A 120 -3.46 12.18 6.98
CA GLU A 120 -2.42 13.17 7.25
C GLU A 120 -1.39 12.71 8.31
N ILE A 121 -0.83 11.51 8.13
CA ILE A 121 0.08 10.88 9.11
C ILE A 121 1.26 11.78 9.54
N ASN A 122 1.71 12.68 8.66
CA ASN A 122 2.78 13.62 8.91
C ASN A 122 2.38 14.82 9.80
N ARG A 123 1.12 14.96 10.22
CA ARG A 123 0.68 16.02 11.16
C ARG A 123 0.81 15.65 12.63
N ALA A 124 0.97 14.39 12.96
CA ALA A 124 1.15 13.96 14.34
C ALA A 124 2.63 13.80 14.72
N PRO A 125 2.96 13.95 16.01
CA PRO A 125 4.32 13.76 16.51
C PRO A 125 4.88 12.37 16.23
N ALA A 126 6.20 12.25 16.13
CA ALA A 126 6.91 11.01 15.80
C ALA A 126 6.53 9.81 16.70
N LYS A 127 6.15 10.05 17.97
CA LYS A 127 5.71 8.99 18.89
C LYS A 127 4.42 8.32 18.43
N VAL A 128 3.47 9.09 17.89
CA VAL A 128 2.20 8.57 17.38
C VAL A 128 2.41 7.84 16.07
N GLN A 129 3.21 8.41 15.17
CA GLN A 129 3.61 7.77 13.91
C GLN A 129 4.26 6.40 14.20
N SER A 130 5.24 6.36 15.13
CA SER A 130 5.92 5.13 15.52
C SER A 130 4.98 4.07 16.08
N ALA A 131 3.99 4.47 16.89
CA ALA A 131 3.00 3.55 17.46
C ALA A 131 2.14 2.89 16.35
N LEU A 132 1.70 3.65 15.34
CA LEU A 132 1.00 3.07 14.20
C LEU A 132 1.89 2.13 13.40
N LEU A 133 3.12 2.54 13.10
CA LEU A 133 4.06 1.74 12.30
C LEU A 133 4.50 0.46 13.00
N GLU A 134 4.55 0.46 14.34
CA GLU A 134 4.78 -0.75 15.13
C GLU A 134 3.57 -1.69 15.03
N ALA A 135 2.35 -1.18 15.23
CA ALA A 135 1.13 -1.98 15.08
C ALA A 135 0.99 -2.56 13.67
N MET A 136 1.40 -1.81 12.63
CA MET A 136 1.44 -2.29 11.24
C MET A 136 2.41 -3.46 11.05
N GLN A 137 3.58 -3.38 11.64
CA GLN A 137 4.64 -4.38 11.48
C GLN A 137 4.36 -5.63 12.30
N GLU A 138 4.03 -5.45 13.59
CA GLU A 138 3.88 -6.55 14.54
C GLU A 138 2.49 -7.22 14.47
N ARG A 139 1.51 -6.58 13.83
CA ARG A 139 0.12 -7.07 13.76
C ARG A 139 -0.52 -7.30 15.13
N GLN A 140 -0.03 -6.60 16.13
CA GLN A 140 -0.48 -6.68 17.52
C GLN A 140 -0.22 -5.36 18.25
N VAL A 141 -0.93 -5.17 19.36
CA VAL A 141 -0.82 -3.99 20.21
C VAL A 141 -0.75 -4.43 21.67
N THR A 142 0.18 -3.88 22.43
CA THR A 142 0.27 -4.10 23.87
C THR A 142 -0.38 -2.92 24.62
N ILE A 143 -1.35 -3.23 25.48
CA ILE A 143 -2.04 -2.25 26.33
C ILE A 143 -1.93 -2.73 27.79
N GLY A 144 -1.23 -1.95 28.62
CA GLY A 144 -0.84 -2.42 29.94
C GLY A 144 0.10 -3.62 29.85
N GLU A 145 -0.28 -4.74 30.48
CA GLU A 145 0.51 -5.97 30.49
C GLU A 145 0.04 -7.00 29.42
N GLN A 146 -0.99 -6.68 28.65
CA GLN A 146 -1.59 -7.62 27.70
C GLN A 146 -1.33 -7.22 26.25
N THR A 147 -1.00 -8.24 25.42
CA THR A 147 -0.82 -8.08 23.99
C THR A 147 -2.04 -8.62 23.25
N TYR A 148 -2.59 -7.81 22.36
CA TYR A 148 -3.78 -8.10 21.56
C TYR A 148 -3.40 -8.18 20.09
N LYS A 149 -3.71 -9.29 19.44
CA LYS A 149 -3.57 -9.42 17.98
C LYS A 149 -4.62 -8.57 17.28
N LEU A 150 -4.24 -7.98 16.15
CA LEU A 150 -5.15 -7.27 15.26
C LEU A 150 -5.86 -8.28 14.33
N ASP A 151 -7.14 -7.98 14.05
CA ASP A 151 -7.96 -8.84 13.20
C ASP A 151 -7.47 -8.82 11.74
N GLU A 152 -7.45 -9.97 11.07
CA GLU A 152 -7.11 -10.06 9.65
C GLU A 152 -8.38 -10.10 8.77
N PRO A 153 -8.32 -9.57 7.54
CA PRO A 153 -7.19 -8.86 6.92
C PRO A 153 -6.97 -7.49 7.58
N PHE A 154 -5.70 -7.08 7.74
CA PHE A 154 -5.35 -5.80 8.32
C PHE A 154 -4.61 -4.95 7.29
N LEU A 155 -5.20 -3.83 6.88
CA LEU A 155 -4.66 -2.90 5.89
C LEU A 155 -4.70 -1.48 6.44
N VAL A 156 -3.54 -0.84 6.50
CA VAL A 156 -3.42 0.59 6.77
C VAL A 156 -3.13 1.32 5.47
N MET A 157 -3.95 2.30 5.16
CA MET A 157 -3.74 3.31 4.14
C MET A 157 -3.41 4.62 4.85
N ALA A 158 -2.16 5.03 4.83
CA ALA A 158 -1.75 6.32 5.36
C ALA A 158 -1.76 7.37 4.24
N THR A 159 -2.10 8.62 4.56
CA THR A 159 -2.07 9.72 3.58
C THR A 159 -1.06 10.78 3.99
N GLN A 160 -0.43 11.39 2.98
CA GLN A 160 0.38 12.59 3.12
C GLN A 160 -0.09 13.63 2.11
N ASN A 161 -0.11 14.89 2.54
CA ASN A 161 -0.34 16.02 1.64
C ASN A 161 1.02 16.63 1.30
N PRO A 162 1.46 16.61 0.03
CA PRO A 162 2.76 17.14 -0.37
C PRO A 162 2.85 18.68 -0.33
N ILE A 163 1.70 19.37 -0.30
CA ILE A 163 1.65 20.85 -0.36
C ILE A 163 1.77 21.46 1.04
N GLU A 164 1.23 20.80 2.06
CA GLU A 164 1.26 21.29 3.43
C GLU A 164 2.60 20.96 4.09
N GLN A 165 3.44 21.96 4.28
CA GLN A 165 4.73 21.83 4.97
C GLN A 165 4.72 22.40 6.38
N GLU A 166 3.87 23.40 6.66
CA GLU A 166 3.78 24.01 7.99
C GLU A 166 3.09 23.06 9.00
N GLY A 167 3.69 22.92 10.18
CA GLY A 167 3.15 22.09 11.24
C GLY A 167 3.21 20.58 10.96
N THR A 168 4.10 20.14 10.07
CA THR A 168 4.28 18.73 9.74
C THR A 168 5.54 18.14 10.36
N TYR A 169 5.47 16.85 10.68
CA TYR A 169 6.58 16.03 11.14
C TYR A 169 6.86 14.98 10.06
N PRO A 170 7.87 15.18 9.20
CA PRO A 170 8.16 14.23 8.13
C PRO A 170 8.47 12.85 8.71
N LEU A 171 7.96 11.82 8.05
CA LEU A 171 8.27 10.44 8.41
C LEU A 171 9.75 10.18 8.09
N PRO A 172 10.55 9.67 9.05
CA PRO A 172 11.89 9.22 8.77
C PRO A 172 11.90 8.13 7.67
N GLU A 173 12.92 8.11 6.85
CA GLU A 173 13.06 7.18 5.71
C GLU A 173 12.90 5.71 6.11
N ALA A 174 13.51 5.30 7.23
CA ALA A 174 13.38 3.95 7.78
C ALA A 174 11.94 3.59 8.18
N GLN A 175 11.09 4.59 8.41
CA GLN A 175 9.67 4.41 8.70
C GLN A 175 8.85 4.33 7.43
N VAL A 176 9.17 5.15 6.43
CA VAL A 176 8.51 5.10 5.11
C VAL A 176 8.80 3.78 4.39
N ASP A 177 9.99 3.19 4.55
CA ASP A 177 10.37 1.87 4.00
C ASP A 177 9.48 0.71 4.50
N ARG A 178 8.71 0.90 5.60
CA ARG A 178 7.75 -0.10 6.10
C ARG A 178 6.48 -0.21 5.26
N PHE A 179 6.14 0.82 4.48
CA PHE A 179 5.04 0.74 3.55
C PHE A 179 5.41 -0.12 2.34
N LEU A 180 4.49 -0.96 1.90
CA LEU A 180 4.67 -1.81 0.71
C LEU A 180 4.88 -0.95 -0.54
N MET A 181 4.02 0.05 -0.70
CA MET A 181 3.99 0.98 -1.83
C MET A 181 3.74 2.41 -1.35
N LYS A 182 4.33 3.38 -2.06
CA LYS A 182 3.98 4.80 -2.01
C LYS A 182 3.32 5.17 -3.35
N VAL A 183 2.03 5.43 -3.31
CA VAL A 183 1.22 5.70 -4.50
C VAL A 183 0.93 7.19 -4.60
N VAL A 184 1.29 7.79 -5.72
CA VAL A 184 0.98 9.19 -6.02
C VAL A 184 -0.35 9.27 -6.75
N ILE A 185 -1.26 10.05 -6.21
CA ILE A 185 -2.61 10.23 -6.74
C ILE A 185 -2.65 11.53 -7.54
N GLN A 186 -3.10 11.42 -8.76
CA GLN A 186 -3.28 12.55 -9.67
C GLN A 186 -4.73 13.07 -9.65
N TYR A 187 -4.91 14.30 -10.12
CA TYR A 187 -6.24 14.84 -10.35
C TYR A 187 -6.98 14.01 -11.40
N PRO A 188 -8.32 13.90 -11.28
CA PRO A 188 -9.14 13.32 -12.33
C PRO A 188 -9.04 14.17 -13.61
N ASN A 189 -9.25 13.54 -14.75
CA ASN A 189 -9.35 14.27 -16.00
C ASN A 189 -10.71 14.99 -16.13
N LYS A 190 -10.84 15.87 -17.11
CA LYS A 190 -12.04 16.72 -17.28
C LYS A 190 -13.35 15.91 -17.43
N GLU A 191 -13.31 14.77 -18.08
CA GLU A 191 -14.49 13.93 -18.26
C GLU A 191 -14.86 13.19 -16.96
N GLU A 192 -13.86 12.75 -16.21
CA GLU A 192 -14.04 12.17 -14.89
C GLU A 192 -14.61 13.22 -13.89
N GLU A 193 -14.14 14.46 -13.92
CA GLU A 193 -14.71 15.54 -13.10
C GLU A 193 -16.17 15.82 -13.42
N LYS A 194 -16.57 15.81 -14.69
CA LYS A 194 -17.98 15.93 -15.09
C LYS A 194 -18.84 14.78 -14.54
N LEU A 195 -18.29 13.56 -14.54
CA LEU A 195 -19.00 12.41 -13.97
C LEU A 195 -19.15 12.54 -12.45
N ILE A 196 -18.07 12.96 -11.76
CA ILE A 196 -18.10 13.24 -10.31
C ILE A 196 -19.16 14.29 -10.00
N LEU A 197 -19.17 15.41 -10.76
CA LEU A 197 -20.17 16.47 -10.59
C LEU A 197 -21.59 15.93 -10.72
N ARG A 198 -21.88 15.15 -11.75
CA ARG A 198 -23.21 14.56 -11.98
C ARG A 198 -23.60 13.63 -10.83
N GLN A 199 -22.68 12.76 -10.38
CA GLN A 199 -22.96 11.84 -9.27
C GLN A 199 -23.20 12.56 -7.93
N GLN A 200 -22.59 13.74 -7.71
CA GLN A 200 -22.75 14.47 -6.45
C GLN A 200 -23.99 15.37 -6.41
N ILE A 201 -24.48 15.78 -7.59
CA ILE A 201 -25.71 16.60 -7.70
C ILE A 201 -26.95 15.70 -7.71
N ASP A 202 -26.82 14.46 -8.15
CA ASP A 202 -27.90 13.49 -8.15
C ASP A 202 -28.24 13.11 -6.70
N GLU A 203 -29.53 13.11 -6.33
CA GLU A 203 -29.98 12.76 -4.97
C GLU A 203 -29.73 11.27 -4.63
N ASN A 204 -29.43 10.44 -5.62
CA ASN A 204 -29.12 9.03 -5.43
C ASN A 204 -27.67 8.82 -4.96
N ILE A 205 -27.48 8.69 -3.65
CA ILE A 205 -26.18 8.31 -3.09
C ILE A 205 -25.90 6.85 -3.45
N LEU A 206 -24.98 6.66 -4.40
CA LEU A 206 -24.51 5.33 -4.77
C LEU A 206 -23.68 4.73 -3.61
N THR A 207 -24.01 3.49 -3.25
CA THR A 207 -23.27 2.71 -2.25
C THR A 207 -22.80 1.40 -2.87
N THR A 208 -21.69 0.87 -2.34
CA THR A 208 -21.21 -0.47 -2.71
C THR A 208 -22.05 -1.53 -2.00
N ASN A 209 -22.11 -2.74 -2.56
CA ASN A 209 -22.63 -3.90 -1.88
C ASN A 209 -21.48 -4.75 -1.34
N THR A 210 -21.77 -5.50 -0.27
CA THR A 210 -20.86 -6.54 0.22
C THR A 210 -20.88 -7.72 -0.76
N VAL A 211 -19.70 -8.10 -1.25
CA VAL A 211 -19.53 -9.19 -2.23
C VAL A 211 -18.62 -10.32 -1.73
N LEU A 212 -17.88 -10.06 -0.66
CA LEU A 212 -16.92 -10.99 -0.06
C LEU A 212 -16.93 -10.93 1.47
N LYS A 213 -16.39 -11.97 2.07
CA LYS A 213 -16.07 -12.01 3.51
C LYS A 213 -14.55 -11.86 3.71
N PRO A 214 -14.11 -11.35 4.88
CA PRO A 214 -12.69 -11.22 5.21
C PRO A 214 -11.89 -12.51 5.03
N GLN A 215 -12.48 -13.67 5.33
CA GLN A 215 -11.83 -14.97 5.21
C GLN A 215 -11.45 -15.33 3.76
N GLU A 216 -12.22 -14.86 2.78
CA GLU A 216 -11.94 -15.12 1.36
C GLU A 216 -10.67 -14.40 0.91
N ILE A 217 -10.43 -13.18 1.43
CA ILE A 217 -9.17 -12.45 1.20
C ILE A 217 -7.97 -13.19 1.81
N ILE A 218 -8.13 -13.73 3.03
CA ILE A 218 -7.07 -14.51 3.69
C ILE A 218 -6.74 -15.77 2.86
N ASN A 219 -7.74 -16.41 2.29
CA ASN A 219 -7.55 -17.56 1.42
C ASN A 219 -6.88 -17.16 0.10
N ALA A 220 -7.33 -16.07 -0.52
CA ALA A 220 -6.73 -15.54 -1.75
C ALA A 220 -5.23 -15.20 -1.57
N ARG A 221 -4.83 -14.66 -0.41
CA ARG A 221 -3.41 -14.41 -0.08
C ARG A 221 -2.54 -15.66 -0.14
N LYS A 222 -3.10 -16.83 0.21
CA LYS A 222 -2.37 -18.10 0.12
C LYS A 222 -2.14 -18.47 -1.35
N VAL A 223 -3.16 -18.29 -2.19
CA VAL A 223 -3.07 -18.57 -3.63
C VAL A 223 -2.13 -17.57 -4.33
N VAL A 224 -2.14 -16.29 -3.95
CA VAL A 224 -1.19 -15.28 -4.47
C VAL A 224 0.26 -15.70 -4.26
N LYS A 225 0.59 -16.30 -3.10
CA LYS A 225 1.95 -16.79 -2.82
C LYS A 225 2.38 -17.99 -3.68
N GLU A 226 1.43 -18.68 -4.30
CA GLU A 226 1.68 -19.80 -5.20
C GLU A 226 1.95 -19.33 -6.64
N VAL A 227 1.69 -18.04 -6.97
CA VAL A 227 2.04 -17.47 -8.27
C VAL A 227 3.53 -17.66 -8.54
N TYR A 228 3.83 -18.34 -9.64
CA TYR A 228 5.20 -18.74 -9.95
C TYR A 228 6.08 -17.53 -10.26
N LEU A 229 7.23 -17.49 -9.62
CA LEU A 229 8.28 -16.51 -9.85
C LEU A 229 9.50 -17.27 -10.41
N ASP A 230 9.84 -17.02 -11.66
CA ASP A 230 10.99 -17.64 -12.32
C ASP A 230 12.30 -17.03 -11.84
N GLU A 231 13.37 -17.81 -11.79
CA GLU A 231 14.71 -17.35 -11.38
C GLU A 231 15.20 -16.15 -12.20
N LYS A 232 14.86 -16.09 -13.49
CA LYS A 232 15.18 -14.93 -14.34
C LYS A 232 14.49 -13.66 -13.88
N ILE A 233 13.24 -13.78 -13.41
CA ILE A 233 12.50 -12.65 -12.84
C ILE A 233 13.06 -12.25 -11.48
N GLU A 234 13.50 -13.23 -10.66
CA GLU A 234 14.17 -12.93 -9.39
C GLU A 234 15.49 -12.17 -9.63
N ASN A 235 16.26 -12.58 -10.64
CA ASN A 235 17.48 -11.88 -11.05
C ASN A 235 17.15 -10.46 -11.55
N TYR A 236 16.13 -10.29 -12.40
CA TYR A 236 15.69 -9.00 -12.90
C TYR A 236 15.28 -8.03 -11.77
N ILE A 237 14.50 -8.51 -10.78
CA ILE A 237 14.14 -7.75 -9.59
C ILE A 237 15.41 -7.33 -8.81
N THR A 238 16.33 -8.27 -8.62
CA THR A 238 17.55 -8.04 -7.87
C THR A 238 18.43 -7.00 -8.57
N ASP A 239 18.60 -7.09 -9.89
CA ASP A 239 19.36 -6.13 -10.69
C ASP A 239 18.77 -4.73 -10.63
N ILE A 240 17.46 -4.58 -10.71
CA ILE A 240 16.77 -3.29 -10.53
C ILE A 240 17.12 -2.67 -9.17
N VAL A 241 17.06 -3.46 -8.09
CA VAL A 241 17.34 -2.96 -6.74
C VAL A 241 18.84 -2.67 -6.57
N PHE A 242 19.73 -3.50 -7.08
CA PHE A 242 21.18 -3.30 -7.02
C PHE A 242 21.60 -2.06 -7.83
N ALA A 243 20.98 -1.81 -8.97
CA ALA A 243 21.22 -0.60 -9.76
C ALA A 243 20.96 0.70 -8.97
N THR A 244 20.04 0.68 -7.98
CA THR A 244 19.83 1.82 -7.08
C THR A 244 20.98 2.04 -6.10
N ARG A 245 21.76 1.00 -5.78
CA ARG A 245 22.88 1.03 -4.81
C ARG A 245 24.23 1.22 -5.49
N TYR A 246 24.38 0.59 -6.65
CA TYR A 246 25.63 0.52 -7.41
C TYR A 246 25.42 0.95 -8.87
N PRO A 247 24.95 2.18 -9.13
CA PRO A 247 24.57 2.61 -10.47
C PRO A 247 25.70 2.48 -11.50
N SER A 248 26.96 2.65 -11.09
CA SER A 248 28.13 2.50 -11.99
C SER A 248 28.28 1.08 -12.54
N GLU A 249 27.87 0.04 -11.80
CA GLU A 249 27.94 -1.35 -12.26
C GLU A 249 26.89 -1.67 -13.34
N TYR A 250 25.85 -0.83 -13.42
CA TYR A 250 24.71 -0.98 -14.35
C TYR A 250 24.68 0.08 -15.44
N LYS A 251 25.84 0.69 -15.80
CA LYS A 251 25.95 1.73 -16.84
C LYS A 251 25.14 3.00 -16.57
N LEU A 252 24.96 3.33 -15.30
CA LEU A 252 24.17 4.46 -14.80
C LEU A 252 25.04 5.48 -14.05
N GLU A 253 26.29 5.68 -14.51
CA GLU A 253 27.30 6.52 -13.85
C GLU A 253 26.79 7.92 -13.49
N LYS A 254 25.93 8.50 -14.32
CA LYS A 254 25.34 9.82 -14.09
C LYS A 254 24.57 9.94 -12.78
N PHE A 255 24.04 8.83 -12.27
CA PHE A 255 23.28 8.83 -11.01
C PHE A 255 24.10 8.53 -9.77
N LYS A 256 25.40 8.25 -9.93
CA LYS A 256 26.29 7.95 -8.80
C LYS A 256 26.35 9.09 -7.78
N THR A 257 26.37 10.33 -8.24
CA THR A 257 26.40 11.54 -7.38
C THR A 257 25.00 12.00 -6.97
N MET A 258 23.95 11.48 -7.60
CA MET A 258 22.57 11.88 -7.40
C MET A 258 21.82 11.03 -6.39
N ILE A 259 22.28 9.79 -6.15
CA ILE A 259 21.69 8.87 -5.18
C ILE A 259 22.48 8.94 -3.87
N ASN A 260 21.81 9.38 -2.80
CA ASN A 260 22.37 9.41 -1.46
C ASN A 260 22.40 8.00 -0.85
N TYR A 261 21.28 7.26 -0.98
CA TYR A 261 21.16 5.85 -0.60
C TYR A 261 20.18 5.14 -1.53
N GLY A 262 20.49 3.88 -1.84
CA GLY A 262 19.64 3.01 -2.65
C GLY A 262 18.65 2.20 -1.83
N ALA A 263 17.76 1.50 -2.51
CA ALA A 263 16.69 0.73 -1.91
C ALA A 263 17.17 -0.43 -1.04
N SER A 264 16.52 -0.68 0.09
CA SER A 264 16.83 -1.76 1.03
C SER A 264 16.43 -3.14 0.47
N PRO A 265 16.84 -4.28 1.09
CA PRO A 265 16.35 -5.61 0.71
C PRO A 265 14.82 -5.76 0.78
N ARG A 266 14.14 -4.91 1.55
CA ARG A 266 12.67 -4.84 1.53
C ARG A 266 12.12 -4.51 0.16
N ALA A 267 12.82 -3.71 -0.63
CA ALA A 267 12.41 -3.39 -2.00
C ALA A 267 12.36 -4.64 -2.87
N THR A 268 13.36 -5.52 -2.81
CA THR A 268 13.39 -6.79 -3.54
C THR A 268 12.20 -7.66 -3.18
N ILE A 269 11.96 -7.82 -1.86
CA ILE A 269 10.81 -8.60 -1.36
C ILE A 269 9.49 -7.98 -1.81
N ASN A 270 9.36 -6.66 -1.68
CA ASN A 270 8.11 -5.96 -2.02
C ASN A 270 7.83 -5.94 -3.52
N LEU A 271 8.85 -5.86 -4.38
CA LEU A 271 8.69 -6.02 -5.83
C LEU A 271 8.16 -7.40 -6.18
N ALA A 272 8.72 -8.46 -5.59
CA ALA A 272 8.24 -9.82 -5.80
C ALA A 272 6.78 -10.00 -5.35
N LEU A 273 6.47 -9.61 -4.11
CA LEU A 273 5.11 -9.75 -3.54
C LEU A 273 4.06 -8.94 -4.31
N THR A 274 4.39 -7.70 -4.70
CA THR A 274 3.47 -6.85 -5.47
C THR A 274 3.27 -7.35 -6.88
N ALA A 275 4.33 -7.87 -7.52
CA ALA A 275 4.24 -8.46 -8.86
C ALA A 275 3.43 -9.77 -8.86
N GLN A 276 3.58 -10.63 -7.84
CA GLN A 276 2.73 -11.82 -7.69
C GLN A 276 1.27 -11.43 -7.51
N ALA A 277 0.97 -10.44 -6.65
CA ALA A 277 -0.39 -9.93 -6.46
C ALA A 277 -0.94 -9.29 -7.75
N PHE A 278 -0.11 -8.58 -8.50
CA PHE A 278 -0.50 -7.99 -9.80
C PHE A 278 -0.80 -9.07 -10.84
N ALA A 279 0.06 -10.10 -10.97
CA ALA A 279 -0.17 -11.24 -11.86
C ALA A 279 -1.47 -11.98 -11.52
N PHE A 280 -1.75 -12.18 -10.22
CA PHE A 280 -3.00 -12.74 -9.72
C PHE A 280 -4.23 -11.91 -10.16
N ILE A 281 -4.19 -10.58 -9.99
CA ILE A 281 -5.25 -9.66 -10.46
C ILE A 281 -5.43 -9.78 -11.98
N LYS A 282 -4.34 -9.97 -12.72
CA LYS A 282 -4.36 -10.20 -14.19
C LYS A 282 -4.67 -11.66 -14.58
N ARG A 283 -5.04 -12.50 -13.60
CA ARG A 283 -5.44 -13.90 -13.78
C ARG A 283 -4.35 -14.80 -14.37
N ARG A 284 -3.10 -14.51 -14.02
CA ARG A 284 -1.94 -15.31 -14.46
C ARG A 284 -1.30 -16.03 -13.27
N GLY A 285 -0.91 -17.28 -13.49
CA GLY A 285 -0.22 -18.12 -12.53
C GLY A 285 1.29 -17.90 -12.45
N TYR A 286 1.82 -16.94 -13.18
CA TYR A 286 3.25 -16.61 -13.22
C TYR A 286 3.47 -15.11 -13.42
N VAL A 287 4.58 -14.62 -12.91
CA VAL A 287 5.03 -13.23 -13.05
C VAL A 287 5.78 -13.04 -14.35
N ILE A 288 5.55 -11.91 -15.02
CA ILE A 288 6.29 -11.47 -16.21
C ILE A 288 7.01 -10.14 -15.92
N PRO A 289 8.04 -9.76 -16.70
CA PRO A 289 8.77 -8.51 -16.49
C PRO A 289 7.89 -7.27 -16.45
N GLU A 290 6.82 -7.23 -17.23
CA GLU A 290 5.86 -6.13 -17.27
C GLU A 290 5.15 -5.92 -15.93
N ASP A 291 4.96 -6.98 -15.15
CA ASP A 291 4.36 -6.87 -13.81
C ASP A 291 5.29 -6.13 -12.86
N ILE A 292 6.60 -6.42 -12.94
CA ILE A 292 7.62 -5.72 -12.16
C ILE A 292 7.65 -4.25 -12.55
N ARG A 293 7.67 -3.95 -13.86
CA ARG A 293 7.66 -2.57 -14.37
C ARG A 293 6.41 -1.80 -13.95
N ALA A 294 5.25 -2.46 -13.95
CA ALA A 294 3.98 -1.85 -13.55
C ALA A 294 3.94 -1.39 -12.08
N VAL A 295 4.67 -2.06 -11.18
CA VAL A 295 4.68 -1.75 -9.74
C VAL A 295 5.95 -1.05 -9.27
N ALA A 296 7.00 -1.04 -10.08
CA ALA A 296 8.35 -0.56 -9.70
C ALA A 296 8.35 0.86 -9.12
N HIS A 297 7.64 1.80 -9.75
CA HIS A 297 7.59 3.18 -9.27
C HIS A 297 6.98 3.28 -7.87
N ASP A 298 5.88 2.58 -7.64
CA ASP A 298 5.17 2.65 -6.37
C ASP A 298 5.93 1.93 -5.24
N VAL A 299 6.73 0.92 -5.59
CA VAL A 299 7.58 0.21 -4.63
C VAL A 299 8.88 0.96 -4.34
N LEU A 300 9.49 1.60 -5.33
CA LEU A 300 10.86 2.13 -5.22
C LEU A 300 10.93 3.62 -4.89
N ARG A 301 9.94 4.45 -5.29
CA ARG A 301 10.06 5.93 -5.21
C ARG A 301 10.34 6.47 -3.80
N HIS A 302 9.94 5.78 -2.76
CA HIS A 302 10.15 6.16 -1.36
C HIS A 302 11.33 5.43 -0.71
N ARG A 303 12.14 4.73 -1.50
CA ARG A 303 13.28 3.91 -1.07
C ARG A 303 14.60 4.38 -1.66
N ILE A 304 14.55 5.38 -2.54
CA ILE A 304 15.73 5.98 -3.16
C ILE A 304 15.84 7.39 -2.60
N GLY A 305 16.88 7.65 -1.83
CA GLY A 305 17.20 8.97 -1.31
C GLY A 305 18.04 9.75 -2.33
N LEU A 306 17.65 10.99 -2.55
CA LEU A 306 18.33 11.90 -3.48
C LEU A 306 19.34 12.77 -2.75
N THR A 307 20.37 13.23 -3.46
CA THR A 307 21.31 14.26 -2.99
C THR A 307 20.78 15.65 -3.34
N TYR A 308 21.32 16.67 -2.69
CA TYR A 308 21.04 18.07 -3.04
C TYR A 308 21.42 18.41 -4.49
N GLU A 309 22.42 17.71 -5.06
CA GLU A 309 22.80 17.85 -6.46
C GLU A 309 21.67 17.41 -7.40
N ALA A 310 21.03 16.27 -7.10
CA ALA A 310 19.86 15.79 -7.85
C ALA A 310 18.69 16.78 -7.76
N GLU A 311 18.42 17.32 -6.56
CA GLU A 311 17.35 18.31 -6.35
C GLU A 311 17.64 19.60 -7.13
N ALA A 312 18.88 20.08 -7.15
CA ALA A 312 19.29 21.27 -7.90
C ALA A 312 19.14 21.09 -9.42
N GLU A 313 19.30 19.87 -9.92
CA GLU A 313 19.08 19.51 -11.32
C GLU A 313 17.62 19.14 -11.63
N ASN A 314 16.70 19.22 -10.65
CA ASN A 314 15.30 18.81 -10.75
C ASN A 314 15.12 17.34 -11.15
N ILE A 315 16.07 16.47 -10.77
CA ILE A 315 15.97 15.04 -10.99
C ILE A 315 15.20 14.40 -9.83
N THR A 316 14.17 13.64 -10.17
CA THR A 316 13.31 12.95 -9.21
C THR A 316 13.69 11.48 -9.08
N SER A 317 13.24 10.83 -7.99
CA SER A 317 13.36 9.37 -7.85
C SER A 317 12.65 8.62 -8.98
N THR A 318 11.57 9.20 -9.54
CA THR A 318 10.84 8.65 -10.68
C THR A 318 11.70 8.64 -11.95
N ASP A 319 12.49 9.69 -12.19
CA ASP A 319 13.40 9.77 -13.35
C ASP A 319 14.49 8.70 -13.25
N ILE A 320 15.07 8.53 -12.06
CA ILE A 320 16.07 7.48 -11.80
C ILE A 320 15.48 6.08 -12.02
N ILE A 321 14.27 5.81 -11.51
CA ILE A 321 13.60 4.54 -11.70
C ILE A 321 13.33 4.28 -13.19
N ASN A 322 12.85 5.28 -13.92
CA ASN A 322 12.63 5.17 -15.37
C ASN A 322 13.90 4.75 -16.11
N GLU A 323 15.03 5.39 -15.79
CA GLU A 323 16.30 5.07 -16.45
C GLU A 323 16.82 3.68 -16.07
N ILE A 324 16.69 3.27 -14.81
CA ILE A 324 17.01 1.90 -14.37
C ILE A 324 16.20 0.88 -15.17
N LEU A 325 14.86 1.06 -15.24
CA LEU A 325 13.97 0.16 -15.98
C LEU A 325 14.24 0.12 -17.49
N ASN A 326 14.81 1.19 -18.06
CA ASN A 326 15.19 1.24 -19.47
C ASN A 326 16.58 0.64 -19.74
N THR A 327 17.45 0.63 -18.73
CA THR A 327 18.83 0.17 -18.86
C THR A 327 19.01 -1.32 -18.53
N ILE A 328 18.27 -1.80 -17.50
CA ILE A 328 18.35 -3.20 -17.10
C ILE A 328 17.71 -4.09 -18.16
N GLU A 329 18.46 -5.11 -18.59
CA GLU A 329 18.00 -6.06 -19.61
C GLU A 329 16.77 -6.86 -19.10
N VAL A 330 15.78 -6.94 -19.95
CA VAL A 330 14.54 -7.69 -19.68
C VAL A 330 14.78 -9.16 -20.01
N PRO A 331 14.53 -10.10 -19.10
CA PRO A 331 14.81 -11.53 -19.29
C PRO A 331 13.90 -12.20 -20.33
#